data_bfbbc935b174112cc24aacbacdaa271f
#
_entry.id   bfbbc935b174112cc24aacbacdaa271f
#
_cell.length_a   1.000
_cell.length_b   1.000
_cell.length_c   1.000
_cell.angle_alpha   90.00
_cell.angle_beta   90.00
_cell.angle_gamma   90.00
#
_symmetry.space_group_name_H-M   'P 1'
#
loop_
_entity.id
_entity.type
_entity.pdbx_description
1 polymer ?
#
loop_
_entity_poly.entity_id
_entity_poly.type
_entity_poly.pdbx_seq_one_letter_code
_entity_poly.pdbx_strand_id
1 'polypeptide(L)'
;MKYVFITGGVASSLGKGVTAAALGCLLKARGYRVSMQKLNLYYNAEPAFLSPLEHGEAFITEDGHAVDLDLGNYERLVDETLPGECCCTTGKIHRRLLERELRGDFHGMTIQAIPHVANEIKSHIEGVAERSGAQISIVDIGGTVGDMEAAVYLEAIRQMRL
;
A
#
# COMPACT_ATOMS: atom_id res chain seq x y z
N MET A 1 -10.80 0.22 -14.01
CA MET A 1 -9.93 0.98 -13.10
C MET A 1 -8.53 1.06 -13.66
N LYS A 2 -7.81 2.16 -13.42
CA LYS A 2 -6.39 2.30 -13.79
C LYS A 2 -5.54 2.38 -12.53
N TYR A 3 -4.37 1.76 -12.56
CA TYR A 3 -3.40 1.80 -11.45
C TYR A 3 -2.16 2.60 -11.85
N VAL A 4 -1.67 3.40 -10.92
CA VAL A 4 -0.40 4.12 -11.01
C VAL A 4 0.45 3.72 -9.82
N PHE A 5 1.56 3.05 -10.08
CA PHE A 5 2.50 2.61 -9.04
C PHE A 5 3.66 3.59 -8.94
N ILE A 6 3.95 4.06 -7.74
CA ILE A 6 5.09 4.92 -7.45
C ILE A 6 6.08 4.12 -6.62
N THR A 7 7.26 3.93 -7.16
CA THR A 7 8.36 3.21 -6.52
C THR A 7 9.59 4.10 -6.43
N GLY A 8 10.44 3.86 -5.45
CA GLY A 8 11.67 4.62 -5.24
C GLY A 8 12.91 3.90 -5.75
N GLY A 9 13.92 4.69 -6.12
CA GLY A 9 15.25 4.20 -6.48
C GLY A 9 16.13 3.94 -5.26
N VAL A 10 17.42 4.28 -5.38
CA VAL A 10 18.49 3.92 -4.43
C VAL A 10 18.54 4.74 -3.14
N ALA A 11 17.68 5.72 -2.93
CA ALA A 11 17.67 6.53 -1.70
C ALA A 11 16.26 6.65 -1.13
N SER A 12 16.15 6.59 0.19
CA SER A 12 14.96 7.00 0.93
C SER A 12 14.77 8.53 0.86
N SER A 13 13.60 9.02 1.20
CA SER A 13 13.30 10.46 1.32
C SER A 13 13.41 11.29 0.01
N LEU A 14 13.30 10.65 -1.15
CA LEU A 14 13.27 11.34 -2.47
C LEU A 14 11.94 12.07 -2.75
N GLY A 15 10.99 12.04 -1.82
CA GLY A 15 9.70 12.70 -1.99
C GLY A 15 8.66 11.88 -2.76
N LYS A 16 8.73 10.54 -2.72
CA LYS A 16 7.72 9.65 -3.33
C LYS A 16 6.31 9.98 -2.87
N GLY A 17 6.11 10.09 -1.56
CA GLY A 17 4.80 10.42 -0.97
C GLY A 17 4.26 11.75 -1.47
N VAL A 18 5.11 12.78 -1.52
CA VAL A 18 4.74 14.10 -2.08
C VAL A 18 4.41 13.99 -3.57
N THR A 19 5.18 13.23 -4.33
CA THR A 19 4.90 13.00 -5.77
C THR A 19 3.58 12.28 -5.97
N ALA A 20 3.30 11.26 -5.16
CA ALA A 20 2.03 10.53 -5.18
C ALA A 20 0.85 11.46 -4.90
N ALA A 21 0.95 12.24 -3.82
CA ALA A 21 -0.09 13.19 -3.42
C ALA A 21 -0.31 14.29 -4.47
N ALA A 22 0.77 14.87 -5.01
CA ALA A 22 0.68 15.88 -6.05
C ALA A 22 0.00 15.34 -7.32
N LEU A 23 0.35 14.11 -7.74
CA LEU A 23 -0.30 13.46 -8.87
C LEU A 23 -1.80 13.24 -8.58
N GLY A 24 -2.14 12.77 -7.37
CA GLY A 24 -3.52 12.60 -6.94
C GLY A 24 -4.33 13.89 -7.01
N CYS A 25 -3.76 14.98 -6.48
CA CYS A 25 -4.35 16.32 -6.54
C CYS A 25 -4.59 16.77 -8.00
N LEU A 26 -3.60 16.63 -8.86
CA LEU A 26 -3.70 17.03 -10.26
C LEU A 26 -4.74 16.21 -11.04
N LEU A 27 -4.84 14.91 -10.77
CA LEU A 27 -5.85 14.05 -11.40
C LEU A 27 -7.27 14.40 -10.89
N LYS A 28 -7.42 14.64 -9.58
CA LYS A 28 -8.69 15.10 -9.00
C LYS A 28 -9.12 16.44 -9.59
N ALA A 29 -8.19 17.40 -9.74
CA ALA A 29 -8.46 18.69 -10.37
C ALA A 29 -8.90 18.55 -11.85
N ARG A 30 -8.58 17.44 -12.51
CA ARG A 30 -9.08 17.10 -13.85
C ARG A 30 -10.40 16.32 -13.85
N GLY A 31 -11.03 16.15 -12.69
CA GLY A 31 -12.34 15.51 -12.55
C GLY A 31 -12.32 13.99 -12.42
N TYR A 32 -11.14 13.38 -12.21
CA TYR A 32 -11.07 11.93 -11.94
C TYR A 32 -11.33 11.66 -10.45
N ARG A 33 -12.04 10.57 -10.17
CA ARG A 33 -12.09 10.00 -8.81
C ARG A 33 -10.80 9.21 -8.59
N VAL A 34 -10.04 9.60 -7.58
CA VAL A 34 -8.72 9.04 -7.26
C VAL A 34 -8.76 8.35 -5.91
N SER A 35 -8.15 7.18 -5.76
CA SER A 35 -7.80 6.60 -4.47
C SER A 35 -6.30 6.60 -4.27
N MET A 36 -5.89 6.72 -3.01
CA MET A 36 -4.49 6.69 -2.60
C MET A 36 -4.25 5.48 -1.71
N GLN A 37 -3.14 4.79 -1.92
CA GLN A 37 -2.73 3.66 -1.08
C GLN A 37 -1.25 3.77 -0.73
N LYS A 38 -0.90 3.41 0.51
CA LYS A 38 0.48 3.29 0.99
C LYS A 38 0.78 1.84 1.34
N LEU A 39 1.79 1.26 0.69
CA LEU A 39 2.29 -0.07 1.03
C LEU A 39 3.69 0.05 1.63
N ASN A 40 3.81 -0.29 2.90
CA ASN A 40 5.07 -0.32 3.62
C ASN A 40 5.69 -1.71 3.55
N LEU A 41 6.92 -1.80 3.07
CA LEU A 41 7.62 -3.08 2.85
C LEU A 41 8.12 -3.73 4.15
N TYR A 42 7.90 -3.09 5.32
CA TYR A 42 8.36 -3.57 6.61
C TYR A 42 7.48 -4.68 7.17
N TYR A 43 8.09 -5.55 7.97
CA TYR A 43 7.43 -6.70 8.61
C TYR A 43 6.66 -6.34 9.89
N ASN A 44 6.60 -5.09 10.27
CA ASN A 44 5.78 -4.64 11.39
C ASN A 44 4.31 -5.03 11.15
N ALA A 45 3.66 -5.55 12.19
CA ALA A 45 2.28 -6.00 12.09
C ALA A 45 1.30 -4.85 11.81
N GLU A 46 1.61 -3.67 12.32
CA GLU A 46 0.82 -2.45 12.10
C GLU A 46 1.76 -1.28 11.76
N PRO A 47 1.31 -0.34 10.91
CA PRO A 47 2.10 0.86 10.60
C PRO A 47 2.45 1.69 11.85
N ALA A 48 1.58 1.71 12.86
CA ALA A 48 1.79 2.40 14.13
C ALA A 48 2.98 1.87 14.95
N PHE A 49 3.51 0.69 14.62
CA PHE A 49 4.69 0.11 15.31
C PHE A 49 6.01 0.47 14.63
N LEU A 50 5.97 1.29 13.58
CA LEU A 50 7.17 1.83 12.97
C LEU A 50 7.81 2.88 13.89
N SER A 51 9.14 3.00 13.82
CA SER A 51 9.89 3.97 14.62
C SER A 51 9.51 5.41 14.22
N PRO A 52 9.01 6.25 15.14
CA PRO A 52 8.72 7.65 14.83
C PRO A 52 9.94 8.46 14.40
N LEU A 53 11.14 8.06 14.83
CA LEU A 53 12.40 8.72 14.45
C LEU A 53 12.75 8.49 12.98
N GLU A 54 12.29 7.37 12.40
CA GLU A 54 12.60 6.99 11.02
C GLU A 54 11.45 7.31 10.05
N HIS A 55 10.21 7.23 10.52
CA HIS A 55 9.01 7.30 9.69
C HIS A 55 8.05 8.43 10.05
N GLY A 56 8.38 9.22 11.07
CA GLY A 56 7.46 10.22 11.62
C GLY A 56 6.42 9.60 12.56
N GLU A 57 5.60 10.43 13.16
CA GLU A 57 4.52 9.99 14.06
C GLU A 57 3.40 9.32 13.27
N ALA A 58 2.67 8.40 13.94
CA ALA A 58 1.51 7.78 13.34
C ALA A 58 0.39 8.80 13.12
N PHE A 59 -0.26 8.70 11.96
CA PHE A 59 -1.47 9.44 11.65
C PHE A 59 -2.70 8.60 12.07
N ILE A 60 -3.72 9.24 12.62
CA ILE A 60 -4.99 8.58 12.99
C ILE A 60 -6.04 8.92 11.95
N THR A 61 -6.52 7.92 11.26
CA THR A 61 -7.60 8.06 10.27
C THR A 61 -8.96 8.27 10.94
N GLU A 62 -9.95 8.75 10.20
CA GLU A 62 -11.31 8.97 10.72
C GLU A 62 -11.95 7.68 11.25
N ASP A 63 -11.64 6.53 10.66
CA ASP A 63 -12.08 5.21 11.12
C ASP A 63 -11.25 4.64 12.28
N GLY A 64 -10.38 5.45 12.88
CA GLY A 64 -9.67 5.16 14.13
C GLY A 64 -8.41 4.31 14.00
N HIS A 65 -7.89 4.11 12.80
CA HIS A 65 -6.64 3.34 12.60
C HIS A 65 -5.41 4.25 12.69
N ALA A 66 -4.39 3.77 13.40
CA ALA A 66 -3.07 4.39 13.41
C ALA A 66 -2.26 3.89 12.21
N VAL A 67 -1.88 4.80 11.33
CA VAL A 67 -1.25 4.50 10.04
C VAL A 67 0.00 5.34 9.82
N ASP A 68 0.69 5.11 8.71
CA ASP A 68 1.82 5.90 8.26
C ASP A 68 1.42 7.38 8.04
N LEU A 69 2.30 8.31 8.44
CA LEU A 69 2.11 9.76 8.30
C LEU A 69 1.81 10.20 6.87
N ASP A 70 2.34 9.48 5.88
CA ASP A 70 2.09 9.77 4.47
C ASP A 70 0.60 9.76 4.12
N LEU A 71 -0.21 8.92 4.80
CA LEU A 71 -1.65 8.90 4.56
C LEU A 71 -2.31 10.25 4.91
N GLY A 72 -1.91 10.88 6.02
CA GLY A 72 -2.36 12.21 6.38
C GLY A 72 -1.92 13.29 5.38
N ASN A 73 -0.73 13.13 4.79
CA ASN A 73 -0.28 14.00 3.72
C ASN A 73 -1.13 13.83 2.45
N TYR A 74 -1.53 12.59 2.13
CA TYR A 74 -2.42 12.33 0.98
C TYR A 74 -3.80 12.95 1.22
N GLU A 75 -4.42 12.72 2.38
CA GLU A 75 -5.71 13.34 2.72
C GLU A 75 -5.68 14.85 2.54
N ARG A 76 -4.66 15.50 3.10
CA ARG A 76 -4.52 16.95 3.04
C ARG A 76 -4.34 17.48 1.62
N LEU A 77 -3.54 16.81 0.78
CA LEU A 77 -3.22 17.29 -0.56
C LEU A 77 -4.27 16.91 -1.60
N VAL A 78 -4.90 15.75 -1.44
CA VAL A 78 -5.95 15.27 -2.36
C VAL A 78 -7.33 15.77 -1.92
N ASP A 79 -7.47 16.24 -0.68
CA ASP A 79 -8.73 16.67 -0.08
C ASP A 79 -9.79 15.55 -0.13
N GLU A 80 -9.42 14.39 0.40
CA GLU A 80 -10.25 13.18 0.51
C GLU A 80 -9.92 12.45 1.81
N THR A 81 -10.92 11.99 2.54
CA THR A 81 -10.73 11.11 3.70
C THR A 81 -10.37 9.70 3.25
N LEU A 82 -9.32 9.14 3.83
CA LEU A 82 -8.81 7.82 3.50
C LEU A 82 -8.99 6.86 4.69
N PRO A 83 -9.64 5.71 4.52
CA PRO A 83 -9.73 4.71 5.58
C PRO A 83 -8.38 4.06 5.87
N GLY A 84 -8.20 3.55 7.08
CA GLY A 84 -6.96 2.92 7.52
C GLY A 84 -6.49 1.74 6.67
N GLU A 85 -7.41 1.09 5.94
CA GLU A 85 -7.06 0.04 4.99
C GLU A 85 -6.23 0.54 3.79
N CYS A 86 -6.23 1.84 3.52
CA CYS A 86 -5.36 2.44 2.50
C CYS A 86 -3.87 2.37 2.86
N CYS A 87 -3.54 2.01 4.11
CA CYS A 87 -2.18 1.78 4.56
C CYS A 87 -1.98 0.32 4.98
N CYS A 88 -1.01 -0.36 4.37
CA CYS A 88 -0.73 -1.76 4.65
C CYS A 88 0.76 -2.02 4.78
N THR A 89 1.14 -2.90 5.72
CA THR A 89 2.50 -3.38 5.90
C THR A 89 2.65 -4.80 5.35
N THR A 90 3.89 -5.21 5.06
CA THR A 90 4.20 -6.61 4.76
C THR A 90 3.77 -7.54 5.89
N GLY A 91 3.92 -7.11 7.15
CA GLY A 91 3.45 -7.88 8.31
C GLY A 91 1.94 -8.15 8.26
N LYS A 92 1.12 -7.16 7.88
CA LYS A 92 -0.32 -7.33 7.66
C LYS A 92 -0.64 -8.34 6.55
N ILE A 93 0.07 -8.25 5.43
CA ILE A 93 -0.09 -9.19 4.29
C ILE A 93 0.22 -10.63 4.75
N HIS A 94 1.34 -10.84 5.42
CA HIS A 94 1.73 -12.16 5.92
C HIS A 94 0.76 -12.68 6.98
N ARG A 95 0.30 -11.84 7.91
CA ARG A 95 -0.68 -12.26 8.91
C ARG A 95 -1.96 -12.80 8.26
N ARG A 96 -2.53 -12.07 7.29
CA ARG A 96 -3.71 -12.53 6.55
C ARG A 96 -3.46 -13.86 5.83
N LEU A 97 -2.29 -14.00 5.22
CA LEU A 97 -1.92 -15.24 4.53
C LEU A 97 -1.86 -16.43 5.49
N LEU A 98 -1.21 -16.26 6.65
CA LEU A 98 -1.10 -17.29 7.68
C LEU A 98 -2.45 -17.63 8.31
N GLU A 99 -3.30 -16.64 8.56
CA GLU A 99 -4.66 -16.85 9.05
C GLU A 99 -5.50 -17.68 8.05
N ARG A 100 -5.34 -17.45 6.76
CA ARG A 100 -5.98 -18.24 5.70
C ARG A 100 -5.46 -19.67 5.64
N GLU A 101 -4.14 -19.84 5.80
CA GLU A 101 -3.52 -21.17 5.86
C GLU A 101 -4.05 -21.97 7.05
N LEU A 102 -4.09 -21.37 8.24
CA LEU A 102 -4.62 -22.00 9.45
C LEU A 102 -6.11 -22.38 9.35
N ARG A 103 -6.89 -21.64 8.55
CA ARG A 103 -8.29 -22.00 8.25
C ARG A 103 -8.42 -23.13 7.22
N GLY A 104 -7.32 -23.51 6.57
CA GLY A 104 -7.34 -24.56 5.53
C GLY A 104 -7.69 -24.05 4.13
N ASP A 105 -7.71 -22.75 3.89
CA ASP A 105 -8.08 -22.16 2.59
C ASP A 105 -7.18 -22.63 1.44
N PHE A 106 -5.99 -23.12 1.74
CA PHE A 106 -5.02 -23.59 0.75
C PHE A 106 -4.99 -25.11 0.56
N HIS A 107 -5.86 -25.85 1.24
CA HIS A 107 -6.03 -27.31 1.06
C HIS A 107 -4.69 -28.11 1.12
N GLY A 108 -3.77 -27.72 1.99
CA GLY A 108 -2.48 -28.39 2.17
C GLY A 108 -1.40 -28.01 1.15
N MET A 109 -1.63 -27.02 0.29
CA MET A 109 -0.61 -26.51 -0.63
C MET A 109 0.55 -25.87 0.12
N THR A 110 1.77 -25.99 -0.40
CA THR A 110 2.93 -25.28 0.10
C THR A 110 2.80 -23.78 -0.17
N ILE A 111 2.85 -22.96 0.87
CA ILE A 111 2.76 -21.51 0.77
C ILE A 111 4.12 -20.93 0.40
N GLN A 112 4.16 -20.09 -0.63
CA GLN A 112 5.37 -19.50 -1.21
C GLN A 112 5.21 -18.00 -1.42
N ALA A 113 6.31 -17.27 -1.52
CA ALA A 113 6.29 -15.85 -1.85
C ALA A 113 5.54 -15.61 -3.18
N ILE A 114 5.85 -16.42 -4.18
CA ILE A 114 5.15 -16.48 -5.47
C ILE A 114 4.51 -17.87 -5.61
N PRO A 115 3.20 -18.00 -5.80
CA PRO A 115 2.25 -16.92 -6.08
C PRO A 115 1.54 -16.32 -4.85
N HIS A 116 1.63 -16.93 -3.65
CA HIS A 116 0.68 -16.68 -2.56
C HIS A 116 0.79 -15.27 -1.96
N VAL A 117 2.01 -14.83 -1.58
CA VAL A 117 2.19 -13.45 -1.05
C VAL A 117 1.91 -12.41 -2.14
N ALA A 118 2.37 -12.65 -3.37
CA ALA A 118 2.09 -11.74 -4.49
C ALA A 118 0.59 -11.63 -4.76
N ASN A 119 -0.17 -12.72 -4.69
CA ASN A 119 -1.62 -12.70 -4.85
C ASN A 119 -2.31 -11.95 -3.71
N GLU A 120 -1.84 -12.10 -2.45
CA GLU A 120 -2.41 -11.36 -1.32
C GLU A 120 -2.16 -9.85 -1.45
N ILE A 121 -0.98 -9.44 -1.95
CA ILE A 121 -0.67 -8.03 -2.27
C ILE A 121 -1.63 -7.50 -3.34
N LYS A 122 -1.80 -8.23 -4.45
CA LYS A 122 -2.71 -7.84 -5.53
C LYS A 122 -4.14 -7.71 -5.02
N SER A 123 -4.64 -8.71 -4.30
CA SER A 123 -5.99 -8.71 -3.74
C SER A 123 -6.21 -7.53 -2.78
N HIS A 124 -5.21 -7.15 -2.00
CA HIS A 124 -5.28 -5.97 -1.14
C HIS A 124 -5.43 -4.69 -1.97
N ILE A 125 -4.54 -4.49 -2.96
CA ILE A 125 -4.55 -3.29 -3.82
C ILE A 125 -5.88 -3.16 -4.56
N GLU A 126 -6.34 -4.25 -5.16
CA GLU A 126 -7.60 -4.30 -5.92
C GLU A 126 -8.81 -4.05 -5.03
N GLY A 127 -8.87 -4.73 -3.87
CA GLY A 127 -9.98 -4.59 -2.94
C GLY A 127 -10.13 -3.17 -2.39
N VAL A 128 -9.04 -2.50 -2.02
CA VAL A 128 -9.08 -1.08 -1.59
C VAL A 128 -9.54 -0.19 -2.74
N ALA A 129 -9.01 -0.40 -3.93
CA ALA A 129 -9.35 0.38 -5.11
C ALA A 129 -10.84 0.22 -5.49
N GLU A 130 -11.37 -0.99 -5.45
CA GLU A 130 -12.77 -1.29 -5.74
C GLU A 130 -13.72 -0.63 -4.72
N ARG A 131 -13.43 -0.76 -3.42
CA ARG A 131 -14.27 -0.15 -2.36
C ARG A 131 -14.29 1.38 -2.43
N SER A 132 -13.19 1.99 -2.87
CA SER A 132 -13.14 3.45 -3.04
C SER A 132 -14.01 3.96 -4.20
N GLY A 133 -14.42 3.11 -5.14
CA GLY A 133 -15.12 3.51 -6.36
C GLY A 133 -14.32 4.42 -7.28
N ALA A 134 -12.98 4.50 -7.10
CA ALA A 134 -12.10 5.35 -7.87
C ALA A 134 -11.98 4.89 -9.34
N GLN A 135 -11.64 5.82 -10.22
CA GLN A 135 -11.29 5.55 -11.61
C GLN A 135 -9.79 5.28 -11.77
N ILE A 136 -9.00 5.90 -10.89
CA ILE A 136 -7.55 5.78 -10.83
C ILE A 136 -7.13 5.50 -9.39
N SER A 137 -6.37 4.45 -9.17
CA SER A 137 -5.74 4.14 -7.88
C SER A 137 -4.25 4.41 -7.96
N ILE A 138 -3.76 5.30 -7.10
CA ILE A 138 -2.33 5.60 -6.94
C ILE A 138 -1.83 4.78 -5.75
N VAL A 139 -0.83 3.94 -6.00
CA VAL A 139 -0.25 3.06 -5.00
C VAL A 139 1.21 3.45 -4.79
N ASP A 140 1.50 4.05 -3.64
CA ASP A 140 2.87 4.40 -3.23
C ASP A 140 3.50 3.21 -2.51
N ILE A 141 4.55 2.66 -3.12
CA ILE A 141 5.34 1.56 -2.56
C ILE A 141 6.48 2.16 -1.74
N GLY A 142 6.47 1.91 -0.45
CA GLY A 142 7.56 2.31 0.46
C GLY A 142 8.88 1.60 0.14
N GLY A 143 9.96 2.02 0.80
CA GLY A 143 11.27 1.41 0.65
C GLY A 143 11.95 1.69 -0.69
N THR A 144 12.93 0.87 -1.01
CA THR A 144 13.84 1.01 -2.16
C THR A 144 13.70 -0.18 -3.10
N VAL A 145 13.66 0.05 -4.41
CA VAL A 145 13.46 -1.00 -5.43
C VAL A 145 14.52 -2.10 -5.37
N GLY A 146 15.74 -1.80 -4.90
CA GLY A 146 16.83 -2.76 -4.77
C GLY A 146 16.77 -3.61 -3.50
N ASP A 147 15.88 -3.32 -2.56
CA ASP A 147 15.77 -4.07 -1.33
C ASP A 147 15.08 -5.42 -1.56
N MET A 148 15.48 -6.42 -0.79
CA MET A 148 14.95 -7.79 -0.91
C MET A 148 13.43 -7.80 -0.67
N GLU A 149 12.96 -7.01 0.27
CA GLU A 149 11.54 -6.88 0.60
C GLU A 149 10.70 -6.32 -0.57
N ALA A 150 11.31 -5.52 -1.44
CA ALA A 150 10.64 -4.95 -2.60
C ALA A 150 10.34 -5.99 -3.70
N ALA A 151 11.10 -7.08 -3.77
CA ALA A 151 11.05 -8.02 -4.89
C ALA A 151 9.66 -8.61 -5.13
N VAL A 152 8.97 -9.06 -4.07
CA VAL A 152 7.63 -9.65 -4.20
C VAL A 152 6.57 -8.62 -4.59
N TYR A 153 6.72 -7.37 -4.14
CA TYR A 153 5.83 -6.27 -4.53
C TYR A 153 5.99 -5.89 -6.01
N LEU A 154 7.23 -5.81 -6.47
CA LEU A 154 7.53 -5.55 -7.89
C LEU A 154 6.99 -6.66 -8.79
N GLU A 155 7.08 -7.92 -8.36
CA GLU A 155 6.49 -9.04 -9.07
C GLU A 155 4.96 -8.97 -9.07
N ALA A 156 4.31 -8.63 -7.95
CA ALA A 156 2.87 -8.42 -7.88
C ALA A 156 2.42 -7.33 -8.87
N ILE A 157 3.11 -6.18 -8.88
CA ILE A 157 2.85 -5.08 -9.82
C ILE A 157 3.02 -5.52 -11.28
N ARG A 158 4.10 -6.26 -11.57
CA ARG A 158 4.33 -6.79 -12.93
C ARG A 158 3.17 -7.67 -13.40
N GLN A 159 2.63 -8.51 -12.50
CA GLN A 159 1.49 -9.37 -12.81
C GLN A 159 0.19 -8.57 -12.99
N MET A 160 -0.02 -7.46 -12.28
CA MET A 160 -1.20 -6.60 -12.43
C MET A 160 -1.24 -5.87 -13.79
N ARG A 161 -0.14 -5.85 -14.53
CA ARG A 161 -0.07 -5.26 -15.86
C ARG A 161 -0.64 -6.19 -16.96
N LEU A 162 -0.74 -7.48 -16.68
CA LEU A 162 -1.20 -8.49 -17.62
C LEU A 162 -2.72 -8.61 -17.59
#